data_dabd77bd6e53fef9df0f94e0316aee5f
#
_entry.id   dabd77bd6e53fef9df0f94e0316aee5f
#
_cell.length_a   1.000
_cell.length_b   1.000
_cell.length_c   1.000
_cell.angle_alpha   90.00
_cell.angle_beta   90.00
_cell.angle_gamma   90.00
#
_symmetry.space_group_name_H-M   'P 1'
#
loop_
_entity.id
_entity.type
_entity.pdbx_description
1 polymer ?
#
loop_
_entity_poly.entity_id
_entity_poly.type
_entity_poly.pdbx_seq_one_letter_code
_entity_poly.pdbx_strand_id
1 'polypeptide(L)' 'ISRAGEIIDLGAELGIIKKSGSWFSYNDTKIAQGRDAAKQVILDNPELAEELEGLIFEELKKEK' A
#
# COMPACT_ATOMS: atom_id res chain seq x y z
N ILE A 1 -6.31 3.89 -15.16
CA ILE A 1 -5.18 3.86 -14.23
C ILE A 1 -5.68 3.64 -12.82
N SER A 2 -5.17 2.65 -12.17
CA SER A 2 -5.63 2.31 -10.82
C SER A 2 -4.67 2.91 -9.79
N ARG A 3 -5.13 3.94 -9.12
CA ARG A 3 -4.36 4.56 -8.05
C ARG A 3 -4.11 3.55 -6.91
N ALA A 4 -5.12 2.77 -6.60
CA ALA A 4 -4.99 1.75 -5.56
C ALA A 4 -3.93 0.72 -5.90
N GLY A 5 -3.88 0.29 -7.16
CA GLY A 5 -2.87 -0.64 -7.60
C GLY A 5 -1.47 -0.08 -7.49
N GLU A 6 -1.30 1.20 -7.84
CA GLU A 6 0.00 1.85 -7.72
C GLU A 6 0.43 1.94 -6.26
N ILE A 7 -0.49 2.27 -5.37
CA ILE A 7 -0.19 2.35 -3.95
C ILE A 7 0.28 0.99 -3.43
N ILE A 8 -0.41 -0.07 -3.80
CA ILE A 8 -0.03 -1.40 -3.38
C ILE A 8 1.35 -1.78 -3.92
N ASP A 9 1.56 -1.56 -5.21
CA ASP A 9 2.83 -1.95 -5.84
C ASP A 9 4.00 -1.16 -5.28
N LEU A 10 3.87 0.16 -5.23
CA LEU A 10 4.95 1.00 -4.74
C LEU A 10 5.17 0.80 -3.24
N GLY A 11 4.09 0.68 -2.49
CA GLY A 11 4.21 0.45 -1.06
C GLY A 11 4.94 -0.85 -0.75
N ALA A 12 4.64 -1.90 -1.50
CA ALA A 12 5.31 -3.18 -1.31
C ALA A 12 6.78 -3.09 -1.71
N GLU A 13 7.06 -2.39 -2.82
CA GLU A 13 8.42 -2.26 -3.31
C GLU A 13 9.28 -1.45 -2.35
N LEU A 14 8.72 -0.41 -1.76
CA LEU A 14 9.44 0.45 -0.83
C LEU A 14 9.50 -0.10 0.60
N GLY A 15 8.81 -1.20 0.85
CA GLY A 15 8.81 -1.79 2.18
C GLY A 15 7.78 -1.19 3.13
N ILE A 16 6.97 -0.28 2.66
CA ILE A 16 5.91 0.30 3.47
C ILE A 16 4.81 -0.71 3.71
N ILE A 17 4.41 -1.39 2.66
CA ILE A 17 3.44 -2.48 2.75
C ILE A 17 4.22 -3.78 2.73
N LYS A 18 3.97 -4.62 3.72
CA LYS A 18 4.64 -5.90 3.82
C LYS A 18 3.77 -7.00 3.25
N LYS A 19 4.40 -7.90 2.52
CA LYS A 19 3.68 -9.02 1.94
C LYS A 19 4.16 -10.31 2.58
N SER A 20 3.23 -11.03 3.19
CA SER A 20 3.53 -12.30 3.84
C SER A 20 2.63 -13.35 3.20
N GLY A 21 3.23 -14.23 2.38
CA GLY A 21 2.44 -15.16 1.60
C GLY A 21 1.55 -14.38 0.65
N SER A 22 0.25 -14.54 0.76
CA SER A 22 -0.69 -13.77 -0.04
C SER A 22 -1.30 -12.61 0.73
N TRP A 23 -0.88 -12.38 1.98
CA TRP A 23 -1.41 -11.31 2.79
C TRP A 23 -0.59 -10.04 2.67
N PHE A 24 -1.27 -8.93 2.51
CA PHE A 24 -0.65 -7.61 2.57
C PHE A 24 -0.92 -7.01 3.94
N SER A 25 0.07 -6.36 4.51
CA SER A 25 -0.10 -5.71 5.79
C SER A 25 0.63 -4.37 5.80
N TYR A 26 0.18 -3.50 6.69
CA TYR A 26 0.75 -2.17 6.84
C TYR A 26 0.73 -1.83 8.33
N ASN A 27 1.90 -1.43 8.84
CA ASN A 27 2.03 -1.03 10.25
C ASN A 27 1.50 -2.12 11.19
N ASP A 28 1.88 -3.37 10.90
CA ASP A 28 1.48 -4.56 11.65
C ASP A 28 -0.02 -4.85 11.62
N THR A 29 -0.74 -4.19 10.75
CA THR A 29 -2.16 -4.41 10.56
C THR A 29 -2.38 -5.05 9.20
N LYS A 30 -3.05 -6.19 9.18
CA LYS A 30 -3.34 -6.86 7.92
C LYS A 30 -4.35 -6.05 7.12
N ILE A 31 -4.03 -5.80 5.85
CA ILE A 31 -4.92 -5.09 4.97
C ILE A 31 -5.91 -6.06 4.32
N ALA A 32 -5.38 -7.04 3.60
CA ALA A 32 -6.23 -7.96 2.88
C ALA A 32 -5.39 -9.11 2.34
N GLN A 33 -6.07 -10.16 1.95
CA GLN A 33 -5.43 -11.31 1.32
C GLN A 33 -5.54 -11.15 -0.20
N GLY A 34 -4.39 -11.05 -0.85
CA GLY A 34 -4.34 -10.92 -2.29
C GLY A 34 -4.37 -9.46 -2.74
N ARG A 35 -3.81 -9.23 -3.93
CA ARG A 35 -3.67 -7.89 -4.47
C ARG A 35 -5.01 -7.23 -4.77
N ASP A 36 -5.94 -7.99 -5.35
CA ASP A 36 -7.25 -7.44 -5.70
C ASP A 36 -8.02 -7.02 -4.46
N ALA A 37 -7.98 -7.85 -3.43
CA ALA A 37 -8.66 -7.52 -2.18
C ALA A 37 -8.00 -6.30 -1.52
N ALA A 38 -6.68 -6.21 -1.57
CA ALA A 38 -5.97 -5.07 -1.01
C ALA A 38 -6.34 -3.78 -1.75
N LYS A 39 -6.44 -3.84 -3.07
CA LYS A 39 -6.87 -2.68 -3.86
C LYS A 39 -8.26 -2.23 -3.44
N GLN A 40 -9.15 -3.19 -3.21
CA GLN A 40 -10.51 -2.86 -2.82
C GLN A 40 -10.54 -2.18 -1.45
N VAL A 41 -9.73 -2.67 -0.51
CA VAL A 41 -9.64 -2.05 0.81
C VAL A 41 -9.17 -0.60 0.69
N ILE A 42 -8.20 -0.35 -0.15
CA ILE A 42 -7.69 1.01 -0.34
C ILE A 42 -8.75 1.90 -0.97
N LEU A 43 -9.49 1.38 -1.95
CA LEU A 43 -10.56 2.15 -2.57
C LEU A 43 -11.68 2.48 -1.59
N ASP A 44 -11.96 1.57 -0.66
CA ASP A 44 -13.00 1.76 0.32
C ASP A 44 -12.57 2.63 1.50
N ASN A 45 -11.27 2.89 1.62
CA ASN A 45 -10.72 3.65 2.75
C ASN A 45 -9.83 4.79 2.25
N PRO A 46 -10.41 5.92 1.85
CA PRO A 46 -9.61 7.03 1.32
C PRO A 46 -8.59 7.56 2.32
N GLU A 47 -8.87 7.49 3.60
CA GLU A 47 -7.90 7.94 4.60
C GLU A 47 -6.64 7.07 4.58
N LEU A 48 -6.83 5.76 4.46
CA LEU A 48 -5.70 4.84 4.37
C LEU A 48 -4.91 5.10 3.09
N ALA A 49 -5.62 5.33 1.99
CA ALA A 49 -4.97 5.61 0.72
C ALA A 49 -4.09 6.86 0.82
N GLU A 50 -4.59 7.92 1.43
CA GLU A 50 -3.83 9.15 1.59
C GLU A 50 -2.61 8.94 2.48
N GLU A 51 -2.77 8.19 3.53
CA GLU A 51 -1.67 7.89 4.44
C GLU A 51 -0.56 7.13 3.73
N LEU A 52 -0.93 6.10 2.99
CA LEU A 52 0.05 5.31 2.25
C LEU A 52 0.73 6.13 1.17
N GLU A 53 -0.03 6.97 0.48
CA GLU A 53 0.56 7.85 -0.53
C GLU A 53 1.59 8.80 0.07
N GLY A 54 1.27 9.36 1.23
CA GLY A 54 2.20 10.25 1.91
C GLY A 54 3.50 9.55 2.25
N LEU A 55 3.40 8.33 2.75
CA LEU A 55 4.59 7.55 3.09
C LEU A 55 5.40 7.18 1.84
N ILE A 56 4.72 6.86 0.75
CA ILE A 56 5.39 6.56 -0.50
C ILE A 56 6.16 7.79 -1.01
N PHE A 57 5.54 8.95 -0.97
CA PHE A 57 6.21 10.19 -1.38
C PHE A 57 7.45 10.46 -0.52
N GLU A 58 7.33 10.25 0.78
CA GLU A 58 8.47 10.45 1.68
C GLU A 58 9.62 9.54 1.32
N GLU A 59 9.34 8.28 1.03
CA GLU A 59 10.39 7.34 0.67
C GLU A 59 11.01 7.67 -0.68
N LEU A 60 10.21 8.09 -1.63
CA LEU A 60 10.74 8.47 -2.93
C LEU A 60 11.66 9.68 -2.85
N LYS A 61 11.35 10.61 -1.96
CA LYS A 61 12.21 11.77 -1.74
C LYS A 61 13.56 11.37 -1.17
N LYS A 62 13.57 10.36 -0.29
CA LYS A 62 14.80 9.92 0.33
C LYS A 62 15.73 9.22 -0.65
N GLU A 63 15.16 8.70 -1.72
CA GLU A 63 15.93 7.91 -2.67
C GLU A 63 16.62 8.73 -3.74
N LYS A 64 16.69 9.98 -3.59
CA LYS A 64 17.35 10.81 -4.57
C LYS A 64 18.84 10.68 -4.60
#